data_42d0bc61ecff4a68d92f3facacab5628
#
_entry.id   42d0bc61ecff4a68d92f3facacab5628
#
_cell.length_a   1.000
_cell.length_b   1.000
_cell.length_c   1.000
_cell.angle_alpha   90.00
_cell.angle_beta   90.00
_cell.angle_gamma   90.00
#
_symmetry.space_group_name_H-M   'P 1'
#
loop_
_entity.id
_entity.type
_entity.pdbx_description
1 polymer ?
#
loop_
_entity_poly.entity_id
_entity_poly.type
_entity_poly.pdbx_seq_one_letter_code
_entity_poly.pdbx_strand_id
1 'polypeptide(L)'
;MTLSDILELSKFHTRDTDSALFNNSMYKVYANECIDRLRQWRPLHGMKYLEYQEDEPIILPDEFHYLLALWISSRCFDFDERFYEATEKRDEFENIFAQLRADVECGTITLYDADGNPIDLSTDGDCIIDHVKDVYFKNYERDEDVIEVL
;
A
#
# COMPACT_ATOMS: atom_id res chain seq x y z
N MET A 1 9.09 9.73 -7.76
CA MET A 1 7.94 9.80 -8.70
C MET A 1 7.10 11.03 -8.37
N THR A 2 6.52 11.63 -9.38
CA THR A 2 5.57 12.73 -9.26
C THR A 2 4.13 12.21 -9.43
N LEU A 3 3.16 13.08 -9.17
CA LEU A 3 1.76 12.74 -9.45
C LEU A 3 1.56 12.38 -10.93
N SER A 4 2.21 13.09 -11.84
CA SER A 4 2.15 12.79 -13.29
C SER A 4 2.63 11.37 -13.60
N ASP A 5 3.72 10.92 -12.97
CA ASP A 5 4.24 9.57 -13.16
C ASP A 5 3.24 8.50 -12.70
N ILE A 6 2.58 8.75 -11.57
CA ILE A 6 1.55 7.84 -11.04
C ILE A 6 0.33 7.78 -11.96
N LEU A 7 -0.07 8.93 -12.51
CA LEU A 7 -1.20 8.99 -13.45
C LEU A 7 -0.88 8.22 -14.75
N GLU A 8 0.32 8.38 -15.28
CA GLU A 8 0.74 7.63 -16.47
C GLU A 8 0.78 6.11 -16.22
N LEU A 9 1.30 5.71 -15.06
CA LEU A 9 1.31 4.31 -14.66
C LEU A 9 -0.10 3.76 -14.51
N SER A 10 -1.02 4.53 -13.94
CA SER A 10 -2.43 4.15 -13.80
C SER A 10 -3.11 3.99 -15.17
N LYS A 11 -2.86 4.90 -16.09
CA LYS A 11 -3.36 4.81 -17.47
C LYS A 11 -2.83 3.55 -18.18
N PHE A 12 -1.58 3.21 -17.96
CA PHE A 12 -1.01 1.97 -18.49
C PHE A 12 -1.74 0.74 -17.94
N HIS A 13 -1.99 0.68 -16.64
CA HIS A 13 -2.70 -0.42 -16.00
C HIS A 13 -4.16 -0.56 -16.47
N THR A 14 -4.82 0.55 -16.71
CA THR A 14 -6.21 0.56 -17.19
C THR A 14 -6.32 0.46 -18.72
N ARG A 15 -5.18 0.53 -19.42
CA ARG A 15 -5.11 0.61 -20.89
C ARG A 15 -5.81 1.84 -21.47
N ASP A 16 -5.90 2.90 -20.67
CA ASP A 16 -6.50 4.18 -21.05
C ASP A 16 -5.42 5.21 -21.39
N THR A 17 -4.50 4.85 -22.28
CA THR A 17 -3.32 5.68 -22.61
C THR A 17 -3.69 7.06 -23.16
N ASP A 18 -4.82 7.16 -23.84
CA ASP A 18 -5.29 8.39 -24.47
C ASP A 18 -6.27 9.19 -23.58
N SER A 19 -6.47 8.75 -22.33
CA SER A 19 -7.48 9.32 -21.40
C SER A 19 -8.90 9.39 -22.02
N ALA A 20 -9.22 8.42 -22.87
CA ALA A 20 -10.49 8.35 -23.56
C ALA A 20 -11.63 7.87 -22.68
N LEU A 21 -11.34 7.00 -21.70
CA LEU A 21 -12.32 6.42 -20.77
C LEU A 21 -12.45 7.23 -19.50
N PHE A 22 -11.32 7.73 -18.95
CA PHE A 22 -11.27 8.44 -17.69
C PHE A 22 -10.52 9.76 -17.87
N ASN A 23 -11.01 10.82 -17.25
CA ASN A 23 -10.32 12.12 -17.27
C ASN A 23 -9.29 12.19 -16.11
N ASN A 24 -8.34 13.12 -16.24
CA ASN A 24 -7.28 13.30 -15.23
C ASN A 24 -7.84 13.69 -13.85
N SER A 25 -8.99 14.37 -13.79
CA SER A 25 -9.62 14.72 -12.51
C SER A 25 -10.07 13.48 -11.74
N MET A 26 -10.59 12.45 -12.42
CA MET A 26 -10.98 11.18 -11.80
C MET A 26 -9.76 10.47 -11.23
N TYR A 27 -8.68 10.39 -11.99
CA TYR A 27 -7.42 9.79 -11.52
C TYR A 27 -6.90 10.49 -10.26
N LYS A 28 -6.93 11.82 -10.24
CA LYS A 28 -6.46 12.62 -9.10
C LYS A 28 -7.31 12.42 -7.84
N VAL A 29 -8.63 12.36 -7.99
CA VAL A 29 -9.55 12.06 -6.88
C VAL A 29 -9.27 10.68 -6.30
N TYR A 30 -9.09 9.68 -7.14
CA TYR A 30 -8.77 8.33 -6.70
C TYR A 30 -7.38 8.23 -6.03
N ALA A 31 -6.41 9.05 -6.45
CA ALA A 31 -5.12 9.14 -5.77
C ALA A 31 -5.29 9.60 -4.32
N ASN A 32 -6.08 10.64 -4.06
CA ASN A 32 -6.34 11.10 -2.70
C ASN A 32 -7.20 10.11 -1.90
N GLU A 33 -8.08 9.39 -2.53
CA GLU A 33 -8.81 8.29 -1.89
C GLU A 33 -7.86 7.18 -1.41
N CYS A 34 -6.83 6.87 -2.19
CA CYS A 34 -5.77 5.95 -1.78
C CYS A 34 -5.01 6.49 -0.55
N ILE A 35 -4.69 7.79 -0.55
CA ILE A 35 -4.04 8.43 0.60
C ILE A 35 -4.91 8.29 1.85
N ASP A 36 -6.22 8.47 1.76
CA ASP A 36 -7.13 8.19 2.87
C ASP A 36 -7.01 6.75 3.37
N ARG A 37 -6.93 5.80 2.48
CA ARG A 37 -6.76 4.39 2.84
C ARG A 37 -5.42 4.14 3.56
N LEU A 38 -4.32 4.73 3.07
CA LEU A 38 -3.00 4.61 3.68
C LEU A 38 -2.93 5.28 5.04
N ARG A 39 -3.62 6.40 5.24
CA ARG A 39 -3.66 7.13 6.52
C ARG A 39 -4.35 6.37 7.64
N GLN A 40 -5.12 5.34 7.35
CA GLN A 40 -5.70 4.46 8.37
C GLN A 40 -4.62 3.67 9.11
N TRP A 41 -3.46 3.47 8.52
CA TRP A 41 -2.31 2.92 9.19
C TRP A 41 -1.57 4.02 9.94
N ARG A 42 -1.43 3.84 11.26
CA ARG A 42 -0.94 4.87 12.18
C ARG A 42 0.35 5.58 11.73
N PRO A 43 1.40 4.90 11.24
CA PRO A 43 2.63 5.57 10.79
C PRO A 43 2.42 6.58 9.66
N LEU A 44 1.40 6.40 8.83
CA LEU A 44 1.06 7.30 7.73
C LEU A 44 -0.10 8.25 8.04
N HIS A 45 -0.55 8.32 9.28
CA HIS A 45 -1.69 9.16 9.67
C HIS A 45 -1.49 10.64 9.35
N GLY A 46 -0.26 11.14 9.45
CA GLY A 46 0.07 12.54 9.18
C GLY A 46 0.31 12.88 7.71
N MET A 47 0.13 11.93 6.80
CA MET A 47 0.37 12.13 5.39
C MET A 47 -0.59 13.17 4.81
N LYS A 48 -0.06 14.10 3.98
CA LYS A 48 -0.86 15.16 3.35
C LYS A 48 -1.53 14.66 2.08
N TYR A 49 -2.68 15.23 1.78
CA TYR A 49 -3.34 15.03 0.49
C TYR A 49 -2.53 15.70 -0.63
N LEU A 50 -2.67 15.16 -1.84
CA LEU A 50 -2.13 15.74 -3.05
C LEU A 50 -2.94 16.98 -3.44
N GLU A 51 -2.25 18.04 -3.88
CA GLU A 51 -2.84 19.31 -4.32
C GLU A 51 -3.22 19.32 -5.80
N TYR A 52 -3.00 18.18 -6.49
CA TYR A 52 -3.31 17.98 -7.91
C TYR A 52 -2.40 18.72 -8.91
N GLN A 53 -1.21 19.10 -8.49
CA GLN A 53 -0.19 19.61 -9.40
C GLN A 53 0.56 18.44 -10.02
N GLU A 54 0.76 18.47 -11.35
CA GLU A 54 1.34 17.34 -12.08
C GLU A 54 2.80 17.06 -11.72
N ASP A 55 3.55 18.10 -11.36
CA ASP A 55 4.93 18.03 -10.91
C ASP A 55 5.07 17.82 -9.39
N GLU A 56 3.96 17.67 -8.70
CA GLU A 56 3.94 17.48 -7.25
C GLU A 56 4.67 16.19 -6.84
N PRO A 57 5.68 16.29 -5.97
CA PRO A 57 6.37 15.11 -5.48
C PRO A 57 5.47 14.30 -4.56
N ILE A 58 5.51 12.99 -4.69
CA ILE A 58 4.82 12.09 -3.77
C ILE A 58 5.66 11.94 -2.51
N ILE A 59 5.16 12.46 -1.38
CA ILE A 59 5.83 12.40 -0.08
C ILE A 59 5.55 11.04 0.57
N LEU A 60 6.00 10.01 -0.08
CA LEU A 60 5.97 8.63 0.40
C LEU A 60 7.28 7.97 0.01
N PRO A 61 7.76 6.98 0.76
CA PRO A 61 8.83 6.12 0.26
C PRO A 61 8.47 5.53 -1.10
N ASP A 62 9.47 5.39 -1.96
CA ASP A 62 9.28 4.93 -3.33
C ASP A 62 8.54 3.58 -3.41
N GLU A 63 8.74 2.73 -2.43
CA GLU A 63 8.08 1.42 -2.31
C GLU A 63 6.55 1.51 -2.24
N PHE A 64 6.03 2.63 -1.74
CA PHE A 64 4.58 2.85 -1.63
C PHE A 64 3.95 3.50 -2.87
N HIS A 65 4.75 4.00 -3.80
CA HIS A 65 4.24 4.73 -4.96
C HIS A 65 3.38 3.84 -5.87
N TYR A 66 3.78 2.59 -6.04
CA TYR A 66 3.03 1.63 -6.84
C TYR A 66 1.62 1.37 -6.31
N LEU A 67 1.43 1.47 -4.99
CA LEU A 67 0.11 1.31 -4.36
C LEU A 67 -0.90 2.34 -4.86
N LEU A 68 -0.47 3.58 -5.09
CA LEU A 68 -1.34 4.61 -5.65
C LEU A 68 -1.88 4.22 -7.02
N ALA A 69 -1.02 3.71 -7.89
CA ALA A 69 -1.42 3.26 -9.23
C ALA A 69 -2.37 2.06 -9.18
N LEU A 70 -2.14 1.11 -8.28
CA LEU A 70 -3.03 -0.04 -8.10
C LEU A 70 -4.41 0.36 -7.61
N TRP A 71 -4.47 1.25 -6.63
CA TRP A 71 -5.74 1.74 -6.10
C TRP A 71 -6.52 2.51 -7.17
N ILE A 72 -5.87 3.45 -7.83
CA ILE A 72 -6.49 4.23 -8.92
C ILE A 72 -7.04 3.29 -9.99
N SER A 73 -6.26 2.30 -10.41
CA SER A 73 -6.68 1.33 -11.42
C SER A 73 -7.89 0.52 -10.96
N SER A 74 -7.90 0.07 -9.69
CA SER A 74 -9.04 -0.67 -9.15
C SER A 74 -10.32 0.17 -9.17
N ARG A 75 -10.24 1.45 -8.84
CA ARG A 75 -11.38 2.35 -8.84
C ARG A 75 -11.87 2.66 -10.25
N CYS A 76 -10.96 2.81 -11.20
CA CYS A 76 -11.33 2.99 -12.62
C CYS A 76 -12.04 1.76 -13.16
N PHE A 77 -11.59 0.56 -12.83
CA PHE A 77 -12.27 -0.67 -13.23
C PHE A 77 -13.63 -0.84 -12.58
N ASP A 78 -13.79 -0.46 -11.29
CA ASP A 78 -15.11 -0.43 -10.63
C ASP A 78 -16.08 0.51 -11.37
N PHE A 79 -15.61 1.68 -11.76
CA PHE A 79 -16.43 2.66 -12.48
C PHE A 79 -16.87 2.12 -13.86
N ASP A 80 -16.01 1.38 -14.54
CA ASP A 80 -16.27 0.76 -15.85
C ASP A 80 -17.01 -0.60 -15.73
N GLU A 81 -17.48 -0.94 -14.54
CA GLU A 81 -18.19 -2.20 -14.24
C GLU A 81 -17.37 -3.46 -14.53
N ARG A 82 -16.05 -3.33 -14.55
CA ARG A 82 -15.10 -4.45 -14.73
C ARG A 82 -14.67 -4.96 -13.36
N PHE A 83 -15.60 -5.60 -12.67
CA PHE A 83 -15.43 -5.96 -11.26
C PHE A 83 -14.35 -7.03 -11.01
N TYR A 84 -14.13 -7.92 -11.97
CA TYR A 84 -13.06 -8.92 -11.85
C TYR A 84 -11.69 -8.25 -11.80
N GLU A 85 -11.40 -7.38 -12.76
CA GLU A 85 -10.14 -6.66 -12.83
C GLU A 85 -9.98 -5.69 -11.64
N ALA A 86 -11.07 -5.06 -11.21
CA ALA A 86 -11.06 -4.20 -10.02
C ALA A 86 -10.67 -4.99 -8.76
N THR A 87 -11.26 -6.16 -8.57
CA THR A 87 -10.96 -7.04 -7.44
C THR A 87 -9.51 -7.53 -7.48
N GLU A 88 -9.02 -7.92 -8.64
CA GLU A 88 -7.64 -8.36 -8.84
C GLU A 88 -6.64 -7.25 -8.43
N LYS A 89 -6.87 -6.02 -8.87
CA LYS A 89 -6.01 -4.88 -8.51
C LYS A 89 -6.11 -4.52 -7.03
N ARG A 90 -7.27 -4.63 -6.45
CA ARG A 90 -7.48 -4.38 -5.01
C ARG A 90 -6.80 -5.44 -4.16
N ASP A 91 -6.89 -6.70 -4.53
CA ASP A 91 -6.20 -7.79 -3.83
C ASP A 91 -4.68 -7.63 -3.92
N GLU A 92 -4.15 -7.26 -5.07
CA GLU A 92 -2.74 -6.95 -5.25
C GLU A 92 -2.31 -5.77 -4.36
N PHE A 93 -3.11 -4.70 -4.31
CA PHE A 93 -2.90 -3.56 -3.41
C PHE A 93 -2.81 -4.02 -1.95
N GLU A 94 -3.78 -4.77 -1.47
CA GLU A 94 -3.83 -5.20 -0.06
C GLU A 94 -2.65 -6.13 0.28
N ASN A 95 -2.26 -7.01 -0.62
CA ASN A 95 -1.12 -7.92 -0.42
C ASN A 95 0.19 -7.14 -0.35
N ILE A 96 0.44 -6.22 -1.27
CA ILE A 96 1.66 -5.40 -1.27
C ILE A 96 1.68 -4.47 -0.07
N PHE A 97 0.55 -3.85 0.27
CA PHE A 97 0.46 -2.98 1.45
C PHE A 97 0.74 -3.74 2.75
N ALA A 98 0.21 -4.94 2.90
CA ALA A 98 0.49 -5.80 4.05
C ALA A 98 1.99 -6.13 4.15
N GLN A 99 2.64 -6.46 3.03
CA GLN A 99 4.06 -6.73 2.99
C GLN A 99 4.90 -5.50 3.35
N LEU A 100 4.56 -4.33 2.81
CA LEU A 100 5.27 -3.09 3.13
C LEU A 100 5.11 -2.69 4.59
N ARG A 101 3.93 -2.89 5.17
CA ARG A 101 3.72 -2.67 6.61
C ARG A 101 4.62 -3.58 7.44
N ALA A 102 4.69 -4.84 7.09
CA ALA A 102 5.56 -5.80 7.77
C ALA A 102 7.04 -5.37 7.66
N ASP A 103 7.48 -4.96 6.49
CA ASP A 103 8.85 -4.50 6.26
C ASP A 103 9.19 -3.25 7.06
N VAL A 104 8.26 -2.32 7.21
CA VAL A 104 8.42 -1.12 8.06
C VAL A 104 8.49 -1.52 9.53
N GLU A 105 7.60 -2.37 9.99
CA GLU A 105 7.54 -2.81 11.39
C GLU A 105 8.77 -3.64 11.78
N CYS A 106 9.36 -4.35 10.82
CA CYS A 106 10.61 -5.10 11.01
C CYS A 106 11.87 -4.25 10.87
N GLY A 107 11.75 -2.96 10.54
CA GLY A 107 12.88 -2.06 10.36
C GLY A 107 13.62 -2.22 9.03
N THR A 108 13.11 -3.02 8.10
CA THR A 108 13.70 -3.15 6.75
C THR A 108 13.51 -1.88 5.93
N ILE A 109 12.38 -1.20 6.12
CA ILE A 109 12.08 0.09 5.51
C ILE A 109 11.89 1.10 6.62
N THR A 110 12.55 2.25 6.53
CA THR A 110 12.40 3.37 7.47
C THR A 110 11.53 4.44 6.85
N LEU A 111 10.46 4.83 7.56
CA LEU A 111 9.63 5.95 7.19
C LEU A 111 10.17 7.24 7.79
N TYR A 112 10.07 8.33 7.05
CA TYR A 112 10.47 9.66 7.48
C TYR A 112 9.27 10.62 7.43
N ASP A 113 9.21 11.53 8.41
CA ASP A 113 8.21 12.59 8.40
C ASP A 113 8.60 13.73 7.41
N ALA A 114 7.75 14.76 7.33
CA ALA A 114 7.99 15.90 6.44
C ALA A 114 9.26 16.69 6.78
N ASP A 115 9.75 16.59 8.03
CA ASP A 115 10.97 17.25 8.50
C ASP A 115 12.23 16.40 8.30
N GLY A 116 12.07 15.20 7.72
CA GLY A 116 13.17 14.27 7.47
C GLY A 116 13.57 13.43 8.68
N ASN A 117 12.80 13.45 9.76
CA ASN A 117 13.04 12.64 10.95
C ASN A 117 12.43 11.25 10.79
N PRO A 118 13.10 10.18 11.26
CA PRO A 118 12.50 8.86 11.27
C PRO A 118 11.21 8.84 12.11
N ILE A 119 10.17 8.22 11.58
CA ILE A 119 8.94 8.02 12.34
C ILE A 119 9.19 6.92 13.36
N ASP A 120 8.99 7.26 14.63
CA ASP A 120 9.14 6.30 15.71
C ASP A 120 7.95 5.33 15.74
N LEU A 121 8.25 4.07 15.48
CA LEU A 121 7.27 2.99 15.53
C LEU A 121 7.30 2.27 16.89
N SER A 122 7.75 2.91 17.95
CA SER A 122 8.05 2.35 19.26
C SER A 122 6.85 1.72 19.98
N THR A 123 6.02 1.04 19.28
CA THR A 123 5.07 0.10 19.84
C THR A 123 5.72 -1.28 19.89
N ASP A 124 6.32 -1.58 21.04
CA ASP A 124 6.62 -2.92 21.53
C ASP A 124 7.72 -3.74 20.82
N GLY A 125 8.43 -3.20 19.83
CA GLY A 125 9.67 -3.80 19.31
C GLY A 125 9.57 -5.18 18.65
N ASP A 126 8.36 -5.74 18.54
CA ASP A 126 8.13 -7.04 17.94
C ASP A 126 7.83 -6.92 16.45
N CYS A 127 8.71 -7.46 15.66
CA CYS A 127 8.49 -7.61 14.22
C CYS A 127 7.34 -8.59 13.97
N ILE A 128 6.38 -8.21 13.13
CA ILE A 128 5.24 -9.07 12.76
C ILE A 128 5.70 -10.41 12.19
N ILE A 129 6.81 -10.44 11.44
CA ILE A 129 7.37 -11.68 10.89
C ILE A 129 7.84 -12.60 12.03
N ASP A 130 8.48 -12.06 13.05
CA ASP A 130 8.90 -12.83 14.21
C ASP A 130 7.69 -13.35 15.00
N HIS A 131 6.65 -12.53 15.12
CA HIS A 131 5.41 -12.93 15.77
C HIS A 131 4.70 -14.07 15.01
N VAL A 132 4.66 -14.00 13.69
CA VAL A 132 4.12 -15.09 12.84
C VAL A 132 4.96 -16.35 12.97
N LYS A 133 6.29 -16.23 12.99
CA LYS A 133 7.19 -17.36 13.24
C LYS A 133 6.93 -17.99 14.61
N ASP A 134 6.85 -17.16 15.65
CA ASP A 134 6.59 -17.65 17.00
C ASP A 134 5.27 -18.42 17.11
N VAL A 135 4.21 -17.94 16.49
CA VAL A 135 2.92 -18.64 16.46
C VAL A 135 3.03 -19.94 15.68
N TYR A 136 3.74 -19.94 14.55
CA TYR A 136 3.93 -21.11 13.71
C TYR A 136 4.78 -22.17 14.43
N PHE A 137 5.89 -21.77 15.05
CA PHE A 137 6.75 -22.69 15.80
C PHE A 137 6.07 -23.23 17.05
N LYS A 138 5.33 -22.44 17.79
CA LYS A 138 4.55 -22.92 18.95
C LYS A 138 3.52 -23.96 18.57
N ASN A 139 2.87 -23.81 17.44
CA ASN A 139 1.95 -24.82 16.94
C ASN A 139 2.68 -26.10 16.51
N TYR A 140 3.86 -25.97 15.94
CA TYR A 140 4.69 -27.09 15.53
C TYR A 140 5.25 -27.86 16.73
N GLU A 141 5.72 -27.18 17.75
CA GLU A 141 6.16 -27.80 19.01
C GLU A 141 5.02 -28.55 19.71
N ARG A 142 3.81 -28.01 19.63
CA ARG A 142 2.63 -28.66 20.20
C ARG A 142 2.27 -29.95 19.46
N ASP A 143 2.44 -30.00 18.15
CA ASP A 143 2.24 -31.18 17.33
C ASP A 143 3.32 -32.25 17.61
N GLU A 144 4.56 -31.86 17.84
CA GLU A 144 5.64 -32.76 18.28
C GLU A 144 5.37 -33.33 19.66
N ASP A 145 4.90 -32.54 20.61
CA ASP A 145 4.52 -33.00 21.96
C ASP A 145 3.37 -34.00 21.90
N VAL A 146 2.43 -33.83 20.99
CA VAL A 146 1.33 -34.79 20.75
C VAL A 146 1.85 -36.11 20.16
N ILE A 147 2.86 -36.06 19.30
CA ILE A 147 3.48 -37.25 18.70
C ILE A 147 4.32 -38.00 19.72
N GLU A 148 5.00 -37.34 20.65
CA GLU A 148 5.77 -37.97 21.73
C GLU A 148 4.90 -38.67 22.78
N VAL A 149 3.66 -38.23 22.95
CA VAL A 149 2.68 -38.83 23.87
C VAL A 149 1.99 -40.05 23.26
N LEU A 150 2.05 -40.20 21.97
CA LEU A 150 1.54 -41.35 21.25
C LEU A 150 2.59 -42.44 21.06
#